data_7b30cdb86b30bdd2ea628731e59d7259
#
_entry.id   7b30cdb86b30bdd2ea628731e59d7259
#
_cell.length_a   1.000
_cell.length_b   1.000
_cell.length_c   1.000
_cell.angle_alpha   90.00
_cell.angle_beta   90.00
_cell.angle_gamma   90.00
#
_symmetry.space_group_name_H-M   'P 1'
#
loop_
_entity.id
_entity.type
_entity.pdbx_description
1 polymer ?
#
loop_
_entity_poly.entity_id
_entity_poly.type
_entity_poly.pdbx_seq_one_letter_code
_entity_poly.pdbx_strand_id
1 'polypeptide(L)'
;MHIVAGIKLPKSADASDLYIQCNEAASINYQEDNRQVLLRQGETLSTNSYFNSFYENFYTKYTTLNNIYYLLQLEGDFQVTVRREFNENTKKEIVSQAKFENCQFSEPVKIGPINLLQNESAGRIYFEITCLSDRGAFKESAIATDQTPTREVSLAIAICTFKKEEYIKNTLATIFQDKFLETRNFKVFVVDNGRTLDASDFTKPKLKLVPNINAGGSGGFTRGLVEALEENVYSHFLLMDDDIELESECIHRLFGLYEYAKVDFAVAGGLLNLQKKHMLYEAGALYNAHAKNRGFGPGALTPLYNNIDLRDTNSLNRLLKEENLDYGGFWFFSFSKELVEQIKLPLPFFIKIDDVEFGLRIKESGKNIVPFPPLAVWHLPASAKNINWENYYYVRNDLAAYAIHYSPGYIDAVTHITKVVIESLAKFDYDRAQVFIEAFEDYTKGPEFIKKVDPETFHSYIIKLSKSYDNQKEIDKLAGVKLLNRWFNVAAKSSIEWSSVSKQWKSAAKEMTSTIFWQQYLRLKN
;
A
#
# COMPACT_ATOMS: atom_id res chain seq x y z
N MET A 1 15.47 -19.21 -18.72
CA MET A 1 15.12 -18.97 -17.31
C MET A 1 14.29 -17.70 -17.22
N HIS A 2 13.31 -17.66 -16.35
CA HIS A 2 12.42 -16.50 -16.13
C HIS A 2 12.75 -15.84 -14.79
N ILE A 3 12.98 -14.53 -14.81
CA ILE A 3 13.28 -13.77 -13.58
C ILE A 3 11.99 -13.54 -12.81
N VAL A 4 11.97 -13.97 -11.55
CA VAL A 4 10.83 -13.85 -10.62
C VAL A 4 10.99 -12.64 -9.71
N ALA A 5 12.22 -12.34 -9.28
CA ALA A 5 12.55 -11.22 -8.40
C ALA A 5 13.99 -10.75 -8.61
N GLY A 6 14.25 -9.48 -8.35
CA GLY A 6 15.59 -8.92 -8.27
C GLY A 6 16.19 -9.04 -6.87
N ILE A 7 17.52 -9.08 -6.82
CA ILE A 7 18.30 -8.87 -5.60
C ILE A 7 18.92 -7.49 -5.72
N LYS A 8 18.44 -6.55 -4.93
CA LYS A 8 18.83 -5.14 -5.01
C LYS A 8 19.90 -4.79 -3.99
N LEU A 9 20.69 -3.79 -4.33
CA LEU A 9 21.63 -3.15 -3.41
C LEU A 9 21.04 -1.82 -2.90
N PRO A 10 21.34 -1.42 -1.65
CA PRO A 10 20.82 -0.19 -1.09
C PRO A 10 21.28 1.04 -1.89
N LYS A 11 20.37 2.02 -2.03
CA LYS A 11 20.66 3.31 -2.69
C LYS A 11 21.36 4.30 -1.73
N SER A 12 21.24 4.07 -0.42
CA SER A 12 21.79 4.92 0.65
C SER A 12 22.06 4.10 1.91
N ALA A 13 22.89 4.65 2.80
CA ALA A 13 23.30 3.95 4.02
C ALA A 13 22.17 3.79 5.06
N ASP A 14 21.19 4.69 5.08
CA ASP A 14 20.10 4.73 6.06
C ASP A 14 19.08 3.59 5.91
N ALA A 15 19.09 2.91 4.76
CA ALA A 15 18.25 1.75 4.49
C ALA A 15 19.05 0.46 4.18
N SER A 16 20.38 0.46 4.32
CA SER A 16 21.23 -0.65 3.88
C SER A 16 20.87 -1.98 4.52
N ASP A 17 20.53 -1.99 5.81
CA ASP A 17 20.16 -3.20 6.56
C ASP A 17 18.89 -3.89 6.03
N LEU A 18 18.06 -3.17 5.27
CA LEU A 18 16.87 -3.75 4.63
C LEU A 18 17.20 -4.57 3.38
N TYR A 19 18.40 -4.43 2.84
CA TYR A 19 18.86 -5.12 1.62
C TYR A 19 19.91 -6.18 1.90
N ILE A 20 20.95 -5.84 2.64
CA ILE A 20 22.09 -6.72 2.90
C ILE A 20 22.62 -6.52 4.33
N GLN A 21 23.24 -7.58 4.84
CA GLN A 21 24.03 -7.54 6.07
C GLN A 21 25.47 -7.89 5.72
N CYS A 22 26.39 -7.04 6.10
CA CYS A 22 27.82 -7.24 5.90
C CYS A 22 28.55 -7.21 7.23
N ASN A 23 29.68 -7.89 7.32
CA ASN A 23 30.61 -7.66 8.42
C ASN A 23 31.31 -6.29 8.25
N GLU A 24 31.90 -5.76 9.33
CA GLU A 24 32.32 -4.35 9.48
C GLU A 24 33.30 -3.81 8.44
N ALA A 25 34.00 -4.69 7.69
CA ALA A 25 35.06 -4.29 6.76
C ALA A 25 34.59 -4.20 5.30
N ALA A 26 33.41 -4.71 4.95
CA ALA A 26 32.86 -4.62 3.60
C ALA A 26 32.48 -3.17 3.26
N SER A 27 32.80 -2.71 2.05
CA SER A 27 32.46 -1.36 1.59
C SER A 27 31.39 -1.37 0.50
N ILE A 28 30.36 -0.55 0.68
CA ILE A 28 29.29 -0.39 -0.30
C ILE A 28 29.55 0.87 -1.13
N ASN A 29 29.59 0.70 -2.45
CA ASN A 29 29.56 1.81 -3.39
C ASN A 29 28.10 2.11 -3.77
N TYR A 30 27.60 3.29 -3.38
CA TYR A 30 26.22 3.73 -3.61
C TYR A 30 26.01 4.45 -4.95
N GLN A 31 27.05 4.68 -5.74
CA GLN A 31 26.92 5.37 -7.04
C GLN A 31 26.04 4.55 -7.98
N GLU A 32 25.04 5.16 -8.57
CA GLU A 32 23.99 4.51 -9.37
C GLU A 32 24.57 3.65 -10.50
N ASP A 33 25.51 4.20 -11.27
CA ASP A 33 26.13 3.50 -12.41
C ASP A 33 27.10 2.38 -12.01
N ASN A 34 27.55 2.37 -10.76
CA ASN A 34 28.56 1.40 -10.27
C ASN A 34 28.23 0.91 -8.85
N ARG A 35 26.94 0.65 -8.58
CA ARG A 35 26.51 0.15 -7.27
C ARG A 35 26.98 -1.29 -7.09
N GLN A 36 27.80 -1.50 -6.08
CA GLN A 36 28.40 -2.80 -5.77
C GLN A 36 28.88 -2.86 -4.32
N VAL A 37 29.04 -4.08 -3.81
CA VAL A 37 29.70 -4.34 -2.53
C VAL A 37 31.07 -4.90 -2.80
N LEU A 38 32.09 -4.28 -2.23
CA LEU A 38 33.48 -4.74 -2.29
C LEU A 38 33.80 -5.54 -1.02
N LEU A 39 34.37 -6.72 -1.20
CA LEU A 39 34.71 -7.65 -0.13
C LEU A 39 36.19 -8.04 -0.23
N ARG A 40 36.83 -8.19 0.92
CA ARG A 40 38.19 -8.76 1.04
C ARG A 40 38.09 -10.25 1.39
N GLN A 41 39.22 -10.93 1.32
CA GLN A 41 39.31 -12.34 1.69
C GLN A 41 38.74 -12.60 3.10
N GLY A 42 37.84 -13.57 3.20
CA GLY A 42 37.16 -13.93 4.45
C GLY A 42 35.95 -13.07 4.83
N GLU A 43 35.73 -11.94 4.16
CA GLU A 43 34.54 -11.12 4.42
C GLU A 43 33.29 -11.75 3.85
N THR A 44 32.16 -11.49 4.52
CA THR A 44 30.86 -12.08 4.19
C THR A 44 29.79 -11.03 3.95
N LEU A 45 28.87 -11.34 3.04
CA LEU A 45 27.62 -10.62 2.82
C LEU A 45 26.47 -11.61 2.90
N SER A 46 25.39 -11.22 3.57
CA SER A 46 24.16 -12.00 3.66
C SER A 46 22.97 -11.21 3.11
N THR A 47 22.10 -11.88 2.36
CA THR A 47 20.81 -11.36 1.90
C THR A 47 19.66 -11.73 2.84
N ASN A 48 19.95 -12.11 4.10
CA ASN A 48 18.96 -12.30 5.16
C ASN A 48 18.41 -10.95 5.63
N SER A 49 17.58 -10.34 4.81
CA SER A 49 17.07 -8.98 4.96
C SER A 49 15.62 -8.87 4.49
N TYR A 50 14.98 -7.73 4.71
CA TYR A 50 13.59 -7.53 4.33
C TYR A 50 13.37 -7.63 2.82
N PHE A 51 14.13 -6.88 2.00
CA PHE A 51 13.91 -6.85 0.56
C PHE A 51 14.48 -8.05 -0.19
N ASN A 52 15.60 -8.62 0.23
CA ASN A 52 16.31 -9.64 -0.55
C ASN A 52 16.07 -11.08 -0.09
N SER A 53 15.39 -11.31 1.03
CA SER A 53 14.92 -12.66 1.36
C SER A 53 13.79 -13.09 0.40
N PHE A 54 13.80 -14.36 0.01
CA PHE A 54 12.69 -14.97 -0.71
C PHE A 54 11.71 -15.58 0.30
N TYR A 55 10.52 -15.03 0.39
CA TYR A 55 9.49 -15.46 1.34
C TYR A 55 8.74 -16.67 0.78
N GLU A 56 9.35 -17.83 0.94
CA GLU A 56 8.94 -19.11 0.34
C GLU A 56 7.49 -19.47 0.63
N ASN A 57 7.02 -19.27 1.85
CA ASN A 57 5.66 -19.59 2.27
C ASN A 57 4.58 -18.84 1.46
N PHE A 58 4.80 -17.57 1.14
CA PHE A 58 3.86 -16.78 0.32
C PHE A 58 3.89 -17.24 -1.14
N TYR A 59 5.09 -17.42 -1.73
CA TYR A 59 5.20 -17.90 -3.11
C TYR A 59 4.56 -19.27 -3.28
N THR A 60 4.85 -20.22 -2.39
CA THR A 60 4.27 -21.58 -2.51
C THR A 60 2.77 -21.62 -2.24
N LYS A 61 2.24 -20.73 -1.40
CA LYS A 61 0.81 -20.64 -1.14
C LYS A 61 0.03 -20.03 -2.32
N TYR A 62 0.58 -19.02 -2.98
CA TYR A 62 -0.16 -18.22 -3.97
C TYR A 62 0.25 -18.50 -5.43
N THR A 63 1.37 -19.18 -5.65
CA THR A 63 1.91 -19.44 -6.99
C THR A 63 2.14 -20.92 -7.27
N THR A 64 2.36 -21.24 -8.54
CA THR A 64 2.73 -22.59 -9.02
C THR A 64 4.23 -22.85 -8.99
N LEU A 65 5.04 -21.95 -8.43
CA LEU A 65 6.49 -22.12 -8.36
C LEU A 65 6.88 -23.31 -7.51
N ASN A 66 7.78 -24.16 -8.05
CA ASN A 66 8.29 -25.36 -7.39
C ASN A 66 9.78 -25.26 -7.09
N ASN A 67 10.50 -24.41 -7.82
CA ASN A 67 11.93 -24.20 -7.64
C ASN A 67 12.35 -22.78 -7.96
N ILE A 68 13.50 -22.40 -7.42
CA ILE A 68 14.18 -21.16 -7.78
C ILE A 68 15.67 -21.39 -8.01
N TYR A 69 16.29 -20.44 -8.68
CA TYR A 69 17.73 -20.30 -8.87
C TYR A 69 18.14 -18.89 -8.47
N TYR A 70 19.31 -18.75 -7.86
CA TYR A 70 19.97 -17.46 -7.76
C TYR A 70 20.93 -17.30 -8.94
N LEU A 71 20.83 -16.15 -9.61
CA LEU A 71 21.73 -15.72 -10.69
C LEU A 71 22.54 -14.55 -10.13
N LEU A 72 23.78 -14.82 -9.71
CA LEU A 72 24.59 -13.86 -8.94
C LEU A 72 25.64 -13.21 -9.83
N GLN A 73 25.76 -11.90 -9.78
CA GLN A 73 26.82 -11.14 -10.42
C GLN A 73 27.99 -10.95 -9.44
N LEU A 74 29.03 -11.77 -9.63
CA LEU A 74 30.21 -11.83 -8.80
C LEU A 74 31.46 -11.52 -9.62
N GLU A 75 32.48 -10.95 -8.97
CA GLU A 75 33.84 -10.80 -9.51
C GLU A 75 34.84 -11.23 -8.44
N GLY A 76 35.72 -12.21 -8.78
CA GLY A 76 36.64 -12.87 -7.85
C GLY A 76 36.20 -14.29 -7.49
N ASP A 77 36.72 -14.84 -6.39
CA ASP A 77 36.41 -16.18 -5.93
C ASP A 77 35.46 -16.10 -4.71
N PHE A 78 34.42 -16.93 -4.74
CA PHE A 78 33.40 -16.93 -3.69
C PHE A 78 32.97 -18.33 -3.29
N GLN A 79 32.69 -18.49 -2.00
CA GLN A 79 31.79 -19.51 -1.50
C GLN A 79 30.38 -18.94 -1.36
N VAL A 80 29.41 -19.57 -2.01
CA VAL A 80 27.98 -19.21 -1.91
C VAL A 80 27.27 -20.28 -1.10
N THR A 81 26.55 -19.87 -0.04
CA THR A 81 25.77 -20.76 0.82
C THR A 81 24.32 -20.28 0.82
N VAL A 82 23.41 -21.11 0.33
CA VAL A 82 21.97 -20.83 0.38
C VAL A 82 21.38 -21.46 1.63
N ARG A 83 20.63 -20.68 2.38
CA ARG A 83 19.99 -21.09 3.63
C ARG A 83 18.48 -20.96 3.54
N ARG A 84 17.79 -21.87 4.23
CA ARG A 84 16.37 -21.77 4.55
C ARG A 84 16.21 -21.57 6.04
N GLU A 85 15.37 -20.62 6.42
CA GLU A 85 14.91 -20.39 7.78
C GLU A 85 13.42 -20.74 7.87
N PHE A 86 13.08 -21.69 8.75
CA PHE A 86 11.72 -22.23 8.87
C PHE A 86 10.78 -21.30 9.65
N ASN A 87 9.49 -21.37 9.34
CA ASN A 87 8.46 -20.52 9.95
C ASN A 87 8.30 -20.75 11.47
N GLU A 88 8.34 -22.00 11.92
CA GLU A 88 7.89 -22.36 13.28
C GLU A 88 8.94 -22.20 14.38
N ASN A 89 10.24 -22.25 14.06
CA ASN A 89 11.26 -22.42 15.11
C ASN A 89 12.60 -21.72 14.87
N THR A 90 12.68 -20.81 13.92
CA THR A 90 13.93 -20.12 13.54
C THR A 90 15.09 -21.07 13.20
N LYS A 91 14.81 -22.37 13.03
CA LYS A 91 15.81 -23.35 12.58
C LYS A 91 16.31 -22.96 11.20
N LYS A 92 17.61 -23.02 11.02
CA LYS A 92 18.29 -22.73 9.75
C LYS A 92 18.91 -23.99 9.20
N GLU A 93 18.72 -24.25 7.92
CA GLU A 93 19.41 -25.33 7.20
C GLU A 93 20.15 -24.78 5.99
N ILE A 94 21.25 -25.45 5.61
CA ILE A 94 21.94 -25.21 4.35
C ILE A 94 21.23 -26.05 3.29
N VAL A 95 20.61 -25.39 2.31
CA VAL A 95 19.92 -26.06 1.21
C VAL A 95 20.79 -26.23 -0.03
N SER A 96 21.82 -25.40 -0.17
CA SER A 96 22.82 -25.52 -1.24
C SER A 96 24.10 -24.79 -0.85
N GLN A 97 25.25 -25.32 -1.26
CA GLN A 97 26.54 -24.66 -1.07
C GLN A 97 27.45 -24.99 -2.25
N ALA A 98 28.11 -24.00 -2.80
CA ALA A 98 29.05 -24.15 -3.90
C ALA A 98 30.21 -23.14 -3.82
N LYS A 99 31.36 -23.49 -4.39
CA LYS A 99 32.47 -22.57 -4.61
C LYS A 99 32.53 -22.20 -6.09
N PHE A 100 32.76 -20.92 -6.35
CA PHE A 100 32.92 -20.37 -7.68
C PHE A 100 34.27 -19.64 -7.74
N GLU A 101 35.07 -19.93 -8.77
CA GLU A 101 36.39 -19.36 -8.95
C GLU A 101 36.45 -18.56 -10.25
N ASN A 102 37.26 -17.51 -10.27
CA ASN A 102 37.46 -16.62 -11.43
C ASN A 102 36.16 -16.03 -11.97
N CYS A 103 35.20 -15.71 -11.07
CA CYS A 103 33.92 -15.10 -11.45
C CYS A 103 34.13 -13.75 -12.13
N GLN A 104 33.29 -13.44 -13.14
CA GLN A 104 33.24 -12.15 -13.82
C GLN A 104 31.79 -11.67 -13.93
N PHE A 105 31.56 -10.38 -13.81
CA PHE A 105 30.23 -9.80 -13.90
C PHE A 105 29.50 -10.08 -15.23
N SER A 106 30.24 -10.29 -16.30
CA SER A 106 29.70 -10.65 -17.63
C SER A 106 29.02 -12.02 -17.66
N GLU A 107 29.38 -12.92 -16.73
CA GLU A 107 28.90 -14.30 -16.67
C GLU A 107 28.30 -14.58 -15.29
N PRO A 108 26.99 -14.29 -15.07
CA PRO A 108 26.35 -14.53 -13.78
C PRO A 108 26.43 -15.98 -13.33
N VAL A 109 26.92 -16.24 -12.12
CA VAL A 109 26.96 -17.57 -11.55
C VAL A 109 25.57 -18.03 -11.13
N LYS A 110 25.27 -19.29 -11.42
CA LYS A 110 23.96 -19.90 -11.12
C LYS A 110 24.10 -20.90 -9.98
N ILE A 111 23.27 -20.77 -8.95
CA ILE A 111 23.14 -21.74 -7.87
C ILE A 111 21.69 -22.21 -7.74
N GLY A 112 21.45 -23.50 -7.65
CA GLY A 112 20.16 -24.17 -7.65
C GLY A 112 20.14 -25.36 -8.61
N PRO A 113 18.99 -26.07 -8.84
CA PRO A 113 17.65 -25.67 -8.35
C PRO A 113 17.52 -25.80 -6.84
N ILE A 114 16.82 -24.86 -6.25
CA ILE A 114 16.40 -24.89 -4.85
C ILE A 114 14.91 -25.23 -4.86
N ASN A 115 14.57 -26.45 -4.46
CA ASN A 115 13.19 -26.90 -4.38
C ASN A 115 12.46 -26.21 -3.26
N LEU A 116 11.27 -25.67 -3.56
CA LEU A 116 10.43 -24.96 -2.61
C LEU A 116 9.57 -25.93 -1.80
N LEU A 117 9.45 -25.69 -0.49
CA LEU A 117 8.61 -26.46 0.39
C LEU A 117 7.14 -26.10 0.19
N GLN A 118 6.32 -27.10 -0.19
CA GLN A 118 4.88 -26.93 -0.42
C GLN A 118 4.04 -27.21 0.84
N ASN A 119 4.54 -26.82 2.03
CA ASN A 119 3.89 -27.08 3.31
C ASN A 119 4.03 -25.89 4.27
N GLU A 120 3.39 -25.98 5.43
CA GLU A 120 3.33 -24.92 6.45
C GLU A 120 4.69 -24.59 7.09
N SER A 121 5.69 -25.49 6.97
CA SER A 121 7.05 -25.23 7.46
C SER A 121 7.85 -24.28 6.56
N ALA A 122 7.36 -23.98 5.33
CA ALA A 122 8.01 -23.03 4.43
C ALA A 122 8.19 -21.67 5.13
N GLY A 123 9.38 -21.11 4.98
CA GLY A 123 9.74 -19.86 5.65
C GLY A 123 10.40 -18.87 4.68
N ARG A 124 11.69 -18.58 4.90
CA ARG A 124 12.47 -17.66 4.07
C ARG A 124 13.72 -18.35 3.53
N ILE A 125 14.06 -18.07 2.27
CA ILE A 125 15.31 -18.50 1.64
C ILE A 125 16.15 -17.24 1.36
N TYR A 126 17.43 -17.34 1.67
CA TYR A 126 18.42 -16.30 1.41
C TYR A 126 19.79 -16.92 1.14
N PHE A 127 20.73 -16.14 0.63
CA PHE A 127 22.10 -16.63 0.46
C PHE A 127 23.10 -15.78 1.25
N GLU A 128 24.24 -16.40 1.53
CA GLU A 128 25.44 -15.80 2.08
C GLU A 128 26.56 -16.02 1.10
N ILE A 129 27.39 -15.02 0.85
CA ILE A 129 28.62 -15.15 0.09
C ILE A 129 29.82 -14.84 0.99
N THR A 130 30.88 -15.63 0.83
CA THR A 130 32.18 -15.38 1.48
C THR A 130 33.21 -15.21 0.39
N CYS A 131 33.94 -14.09 0.41
CA CYS A 131 35.03 -13.83 -0.52
C CYS A 131 36.24 -14.74 -0.21
N LEU A 132 36.74 -15.44 -1.20
CA LEU A 132 37.89 -16.36 -1.07
C LEU A 132 39.18 -15.78 -1.67
N SER A 133 39.07 -14.89 -2.67
CA SER A 133 40.17 -14.14 -3.24
C SER A 133 40.56 -12.92 -2.39
N ASP A 134 41.73 -12.33 -2.62
CA ASP A 134 42.19 -11.12 -1.91
C ASP A 134 41.19 -9.98 -1.98
N ARG A 135 40.47 -9.87 -3.12
CA ARG A 135 39.39 -8.92 -3.38
C ARG A 135 38.31 -9.59 -4.20
N GLY A 136 37.09 -9.24 -3.92
CA GLY A 136 35.92 -9.63 -4.69
C GLY A 136 34.85 -8.53 -4.68
N ALA A 137 33.89 -8.63 -5.61
CA ALA A 137 32.78 -7.70 -5.70
C ALA A 137 31.48 -8.42 -6.00
N PHE A 138 30.37 -7.85 -5.47
CA PHE A 138 29.00 -8.33 -5.68
C PHE A 138 28.14 -7.18 -6.22
N LYS A 139 27.35 -7.45 -7.26
CA LYS A 139 26.37 -6.51 -7.84
C LYS A 139 24.93 -7.01 -7.69
N GLU A 140 23.98 -6.16 -8.08
CA GLU A 140 22.57 -6.53 -8.19
C GLU A 140 22.43 -7.83 -8.98
N SER A 141 21.57 -8.72 -8.49
CA SER A 141 21.45 -10.10 -8.94
C SER A 141 19.97 -10.46 -9.13
N ALA A 142 19.64 -11.70 -9.44
CA ALA A 142 18.25 -12.08 -9.66
C ALA A 142 17.92 -13.44 -9.05
N ILE A 143 16.64 -13.62 -8.73
CA ILE A 143 15.99 -14.89 -8.46
C ILE A 143 15.23 -15.28 -9.72
N ALA A 144 15.47 -16.48 -10.22
CA ALA A 144 14.87 -16.98 -11.45
C ALA A 144 14.29 -18.38 -11.24
N THR A 145 13.47 -18.83 -12.19
CA THR A 145 12.98 -20.21 -12.28
C THR A 145 13.15 -20.75 -13.70
N ASP A 146 13.17 -22.07 -13.85
CA ASP A 146 13.11 -22.74 -15.17
C ASP A 146 11.67 -23.02 -15.61
N GLN A 147 10.69 -22.77 -14.76
CA GLN A 147 9.28 -22.91 -15.09
C GLN A 147 8.82 -21.77 -16.02
N THR A 148 8.02 -22.12 -17.02
CA THR A 148 7.38 -21.13 -17.89
C THR A 148 6.25 -20.44 -17.13
N PRO A 149 6.08 -19.11 -17.25
CA PRO A 149 4.94 -18.39 -16.71
C PRO A 149 3.60 -19.01 -17.16
N THR A 150 2.65 -19.10 -16.26
CA THR A 150 1.32 -19.69 -16.56
C THR A 150 0.39 -18.73 -17.28
N ARG A 151 0.73 -17.43 -17.26
CA ARG A 151 -0.01 -16.35 -17.93
C ARG A 151 0.87 -15.16 -18.24
N GLU A 152 0.42 -14.34 -19.17
CA GLU A 152 0.99 -13.01 -19.39
C GLU A 152 0.34 -11.99 -18.45
N VAL A 153 1.14 -11.08 -17.94
CA VAL A 153 0.68 -9.98 -17.06
C VAL A 153 0.94 -8.64 -17.72
N SER A 154 -0.10 -7.82 -17.75
CA SER A 154 -0.04 -6.41 -18.13
C SER A 154 -0.58 -5.55 -16.99
N LEU A 155 0.21 -4.57 -16.53
CA LEU A 155 -0.06 -3.81 -15.31
C LEU A 155 -0.41 -2.35 -15.63
N ALA A 156 -1.58 -1.89 -15.21
CA ALA A 156 -1.90 -0.46 -15.17
C ALA A 156 -1.58 0.09 -13.78
N ILE A 157 -0.70 1.10 -13.71
CA ILE A 157 -0.30 1.75 -12.46
C ILE A 157 -1.02 3.10 -12.40
N ALA A 158 -1.95 3.27 -11.46
CA ALA A 158 -2.65 4.53 -11.25
C ALA A 158 -2.04 5.29 -10.06
N ILE A 159 -1.53 6.49 -10.34
CA ILE A 159 -0.97 7.39 -9.32
C ILE A 159 -1.83 8.65 -9.30
N CYS A 160 -2.41 8.96 -8.14
CA CYS A 160 -3.18 10.18 -7.93
C CYS A 160 -2.26 11.25 -7.32
N THR A 161 -2.24 12.45 -7.91
CA THR A 161 -1.43 13.57 -7.39
C THR A 161 -2.26 14.84 -7.23
N PHE A 162 -1.92 15.63 -6.22
CA PHE A 162 -2.50 16.95 -5.98
C PHE A 162 -1.43 17.94 -5.52
N LYS A 163 -0.91 18.76 -6.46
CA LYS A 163 0.10 19.80 -6.18
C LYS A 163 1.37 19.24 -5.53
N LYS A 164 1.88 18.10 -6.06
CA LYS A 164 3.09 17.44 -5.59
C LYS A 164 4.00 17.07 -6.77
N GLU A 165 4.30 18.06 -7.60
CA GLU A 165 4.99 17.92 -8.88
C GLU A 165 6.35 17.22 -8.76
N GLU A 166 7.15 17.58 -7.76
CA GLU A 166 8.48 16.99 -7.55
C GLU A 166 8.40 15.52 -7.10
N TYR A 167 7.43 15.19 -6.24
CA TYR A 167 7.25 13.82 -5.78
C TYR A 167 6.90 12.88 -6.93
N ILE A 168 5.92 13.27 -7.75
CA ILE A 168 5.51 12.44 -8.91
C ILE A 168 6.65 12.28 -9.92
N LYS A 169 7.45 13.32 -10.18
CA LYS A 169 8.61 13.24 -11.08
C LYS A 169 9.65 12.24 -10.56
N ASN A 170 9.94 12.24 -9.26
CA ASN A 170 10.87 11.32 -8.63
C ASN A 170 10.38 9.87 -8.68
N THR A 171 9.09 9.65 -8.39
CA THR A 171 8.47 8.31 -8.49
C THR A 171 8.52 7.77 -9.92
N LEU A 172 8.20 8.62 -10.92
CA LEU A 172 8.29 8.24 -12.33
C LEU A 172 9.74 7.98 -12.77
N ALA A 173 10.70 8.79 -12.31
CA ALA A 173 12.11 8.53 -12.59
C ALA A 173 12.53 7.14 -12.09
N THR A 174 12.17 6.80 -10.84
CA THR A 174 12.46 5.49 -10.25
C THR A 174 11.86 4.33 -11.06
N ILE A 175 10.63 4.46 -11.55
CA ILE A 175 9.98 3.42 -12.36
C ILE A 175 10.66 3.26 -13.73
N PHE A 176 10.91 4.38 -14.41
CA PHE A 176 11.42 4.35 -15.79
C PHE A 176 12.92 4.17 -15.94
N GLN A 177 13.69 4.24 -14.86
CA GLN A 177 15.12 3.93 -14.83
C GLN A 177 15.41 2.46 -14.49
N ASP A 178 14.43 1.70 -14.01
CA ASP A 178 14.61 0.31 -13.64
C ASP A 178 14.68 -0.60 -14.86
N LYS A 179 15.85 -1.25 -15.06
CA LYS A 179 16.12 -2.13 -16.20
C LYS A 179 15.25 -3.39 -16.24
N PHE A 180 14.81 -3.91 -15.06
CA PHE A 180 13.92 -5.05 -15.02
C PHE A 180 12.50 -4.68 -15.48
N LEU A 181 12.06 -3.44 -15.22
CA LEU A 181 10.75 -2.95 -15.66
C LEU A 181 10.73 -2.56 -17.14
N GLU A 182 11.87 -2.26 -17.76
CA GLU A 182 11.95 -1.85 -19.16
C GLU A 182 11.28 -2.87 -20.10
N THR A 183 11.49 -4.16 -19.85
CA THR A 183 10.94 -5.26 -20.66
C THR A 183 9.52 -5.68 -20.27
N ARG A 184 8.98 -5.16 -19.17
CA ARG A 184 7.65 -5.52 -18.67
C ARG A 184 6.53 -4.74 -19.37
N ASN A 185 5.37 -5.37 -19.48
CA ASN A 185 4.19 -4.75 -20.06
C ASN A 185 3.42 -3.97 -18.98
N PHE A 186 3.66 -2.66 -18.91
CA PHE A 186 2.94 -1.76 -18.00
C PHE A 186 2.70 -0.40 -18.60
N LYS A 187 1.77 0.35 -18.02
CA LYS A 187 1.56 1.78 -18.29
C LYS A 187 1.20 2.50 -17.00
N VAL A 188 1.74 3.70 -16.83
CA VAL A 188 1.45 4.57 -15.70
C VAL A 188 0.41 5.60 -16.10
N PHE A 189 -0.65 5.72 -15.31
CA PHE A 189 -1.69 6.74 -15.40
C PHE A 189 -1.49 7.73 -14.26
N VAL A 190 -0.98 8.91 -14.57
CA VAL A 190 -0.83 9.99 -13.58
C VAL A 190 -2.08 10.83 -13.61
N VAL A 191 -2.88 10.73 -12.56
CA VAL A 191 -4.13 11.50 -12.43
C VAL A 191 -3.86 12.78 -11.64
N ASP A 192 -3.86 13.91 -12.34
CA ASP A 192 -3.58 15.24 -11.79
C ASP A 192 -4.86 15.93 -11.31
N ASN A 193 -5.20 15.73 -10.04
CA ASN A 193 -6.32 16.40 -9.37
C ASN A 193 -6.08 17.91 -9.19
N GLY A 194 -4.82 18.34 -9.29
CA GLY A 194 -4.43 19.75 -9.16
C GLY A 194 -4.51 20.52 -10.46
N ARG A 195 -4.42 19.82 -11.59
CA ARG A 195 -4.29 20.41 -12.93
C ARG A 195 -3.08 21.36 -13.01
N THR A 196 -1.98 20.95 -12.35
CA THR A 196 -0.76 21.78 -12.23
C THR A 196 0.43 21.19 -12.98
N LEU A 197 0.32 19.96 -13.49
CA LEU A 197 1.40 19.29 -14.22
C LEU A 197 1.45 19.77 -15.68
N ASP A 198 2.67 20.01 -16.17
CA ASP A 198 2.89 20.33 -17.58
C ASP A 198 2.94 19.05 -18.42
N ALA A 199 2.05 18.92 -19.41
CA ALA A 199 1.98 17.74 -20.27
C ALA A 199 3.29 17.47 -21.03
N SER A 200 4.13 18.48 -21.26
CA SER A 200 5.43 18.32 -21.92
C SER A 200 6.42 17.47 -21.14
N ASP A 201 6.28 17.39 -19.80
CA ASP A 201 7.11 16.56 -18.93
C ASP A 201 6.69 15.07 -18.94
N PHE A 202 5.50 14.74 -19.50
CA PHE A 202 4.88 13.42 -19.40
C PHE A 202 4.70 12.72 -20.76
N THR A 203 5.73 12.75 -21.60
CA THR A 203 5.67 12.29 -23.02
C THR A 203 6.13 10.85 -23.26
N LYS A 204 6.49 10.07 -22.22
CA LYS A 204 6.97 8.69 -22.38
C LYS A 204 5.86 7.76 -22.91
N PRO A 205 6.17 6.77 -23.78
CA PRO A 205 5.16 5.87 -24.38
C PRO A 205 4.32 5.08 -23.36
N LYS A 206 4.92 4.70 -22.23
CA LYS A 206 4.26 3.96 -21.15
C LYS A 206 3.68 4.89 -20.06
N LEU A 207 3.37 6.15 -20.40
CA LEU A 207 2.90 7.15 -19.46
C LEU A 207 1.70 7.91 -20.05
N LYS A 208 0.66 8.12 -19.25
CA LYS A 208 -0.51 8.92 -19.60
C LYS A 208 -0.81 9.92 -18.49
N LEU A 209 -0.71 11.20 -18.78
CA LEU A 209 -1.19 12.26 -17.89
C LEU A 209 -2.70 12.41 -18.07
N VAL A 210 -3.43 12.42 -16.96
CA VAL A 210 -4.89 12.51 -16.92
C VAL A 210 -5.30 13.69 -16.05
N PRO A 211 -5.56 14.88 -16.62
CA PRO A 211 -6.12 16.00 -15.86
C PRO A 211 -7.48 15.64 -15.26
N ASN A 212 -7.70 15.97 -13.99
CA ASN A 212 -8.92 15.61 -13.28
C ASN A 212 -9.42 16.76 -12.39
N ILE A 213 -10.70 16.73 -12.01
CA ILE A 213 -11.19 17.56 -10.92
C ILE A 213 -10.64 17.02 -9.59
N ASN A 214 -10.51 17.89 -8.59
CA ASN A 214 -10.11 17.39 -7.26
C ASN A 214 -11.28 16.65 -6.59
N ALA A 215 -11.37 15.36 -6.88
CA ALA A 215 -12.29 14.45 -6.22
C ALA A 215 -11.61 13.62 -5.11
N GLY A 216 -10.48 14.12 -4.58
CA GLY A 216 -9.66 13.44 -3.57
C GLY A 216 -8.93 12.20 -4.09
N GLY A 217 -8.31 11.45 -3.18
CA GLY A 217 -7.63 10.19 -3.52
C GLY A 217 -8.57 9.17 -4.12
N SER A 218 -9.75 8.99 -3.52
CA SER A 218 -10.79 8.08 -4.01
C SER A 218 -11.16 8.37 -5.48
N GLY A 219 -11.42 9.64 -5.82
CA GLY A 219 -11.74 10.02 -7.19
C GLY A 219 -10.56 9.97 -8.15
N GLY A 220 -9.35 10.29 -7.68
CA GLY A 220 -8.14 10.21 -8.49
C GLY A 220 -7.78 8.79 -8.86
N PHE A 221 -7.73 7.87 -7.90
CA PHE A 221 -7.50 6.45 -8.17
C PHE A 221 -8.57 5.85 -9.06
N THR A 222 -9.84 6.17 -8.79
CA THR A 222 -10.94 5.68 -9.62
C THR A 222 -10.85 6.21 -11.06
N ARG A 223 -10.44 7.47 -11.26
CA ARG A 223 -10.20 8.01 -12.60
C ARG A 223 -9.13 7.21 -13.34
N GLY A 224 -8.01 6.90 -12.68
CA GLY A 224 -6.95 6.07 -13.25
C GLY A 224 -7.45 4.66 -13.62
N LEU A 225 -8.27 4.05 -12.78
CA LEU A 225 -8.91 2.75 -13.07
C LEU A 225 -9.86 2.83 -14.27
N VAL A 226 -10.69 3.87 -14.37
CA VAL A 226 -11.60 4.07 -15.52
C VAL A 226 -10.81 4.19 -16.82
N GLU A 227 -9.77 5.02 -16.85
CA GLU A 227 -8.91 5.20 -18.03
C GLU A 227 -8.23 3.88 -18.46
N ALA A 228 -7.75 3.10 -17.48
CA ALA A 228 -7.11 1.81 -17.75
C ALA A 228 -8.13 0.74 -18.21
N LEU A 229 -9.34 0.72 -17.63
CA LEU A 229 -10.41 -0.19 -18.05
C LEU A 229 -10.91 0.13 -19.44
N GLU A 230 -10.98 1.41 -19.84
CA GLU A 230 -11.35 1.83 -21.20
C GLU A 230 -10.32 1.37 -22.25
N GLU A 231 -9.02 1.40 -21.94
CA GLU A 231 -7.98 0.82 -22.81
C GLU A 231 -8.11 -0.71 -22.96
N ASN A 232 -8.67 -1.38 -21.96
CA ASN A 232 -9.04 -2.82 -21.96
C ASN A 232 -7.91 -3.81 -22.31
N VAL A 233 -6.64 -3.44 -22.04
CA VAL A 233 -5.45 -4.25 -22.35
C VAL A 233 -4.71 -4.74 -21.11
N TYR A 234 -5.11 -4.27 -19.92
CA TYR A 234 -4.44 -4.60 -18.66
C TYR A 234 -5.15 -5.74 -17.95
N SER A 235 -4.36 -6.68 -17.43
CA SER A 235 -4.84 -7.79 -16.62
C SER A 235 -4.85 -7.48 -15.13
N HIS A 236 -4.02 -6.53 -14.68
CA HIS A 236 -3.89 -6.15 -13.27
C HIS A 236 -3.75 -4.65 -13.12
N PHE A 237 -4.08 -4.16 -11.93
CA PHE A 237 -3.97 -2.76 -11.54
C PHE A 237 -3.08 -2.63 -10.31
N LEU A 238 -2.37 -1.52 -10.21
CA LEU A 238 -1.65 -1.06 -9.02
C LEU A 238 -2.07 0.37 -8.72
N LEU A 239 -2.64 0.59 -7.55
CA LEU A 239 -2.86 1.92 -6.99
C LEU A 239 -1.65 2.29 -6.14
N MET A 240 -1.15 3.53 -6.29
CA MET A 240 0.04 3.99 -5.60
C MET A 240 -0.04 5.49 -5.32
N ASP A 241 0.34 5.92 -4.11
CA ASP A 241 0.42 7.34 -3.76
C ASP A 241 1.57 8.05 -4.50
N ASP A 242 1.50 9.36 -4.60
CA ASP A 242 2.50 10.22 -5.24
C ASP A 242 3.69 10.57 -4.33
N ASP A 243 3.49 10.66 -3.00
CA ASP A 243 4.47 11.11 -2.00
C ASP A 243 5.18 9.95 -1.26
N ILE A 244 5.36 8.86 -1.96
CA ILE A 244 6.12 7.70 -1.48
C ILE A 244 7.58 7.74 -1.96
N GLU A 245 8.47 7.07 -1.21
CA GLU A 245 9.76 6.64 -1.74
C GLU A 245 9.63 5.17 -2.16
N LEU A 246 9.88 4.89 -3.44
CA LEU A 246 9.62 3.60 -4.06
C LEU A 246 10.91 2.79 -4.25
N GLU A 247 10.87 1.50 -3.86
CA GLU A 247 11.76 0.50 -4.42
C GLU A 247 11.09 -0.13 -5.65
N SER A 248 11.62 0.13 -6.84
CA SER A 248 11.03 -0.32 -8.11
C SER A 248 10.91 -1.83 -8.23
N GLU A 249 11.76 -2.57 -7.54
CA GLU A 249 11.69 -4.04 -7.45
C GLU A 249 10.34 -4.52 -6.91
N CYS A 250 9.65 -3.73 -6.07
CA CYS A 250 8.31 -4.07 -5.60
C CYS A 250 7.31 -4.20 -6.76
N ILE A 251 7.42 -3.33 -7.78
CA ILE A 251 6.59 -3.44 -9.00
C ILE A 251 7.02 -4.67 -9.82
N HIS A 252 8.32 -4.91 -9.98
CA HIS A 252 8.80 -6.06 -10.74
C HIS A 252 8.33 -7.39 -10.12
N ARG A 253 8.34 -7.50 -8.80
CA ARG A 253 7.84 -8.69 -8.07
C ARG A 253 6.35 -8.96 -8.25
N LEU A 254 5.52 -7.93 -8.47
CA LEU A 254 4.12 -8.16 -8.82
C LEU A 254 3.98 -8.98 -10.10
N PHE A 255 4.84 -8.73 -11.12
CA PHE A 255 4.85 -9.57 -12.32
C PHE A 255 5.19 -11.02 -11.98
N GLY A 256 6.28 -11.26 -11.24
CA GLY A 256 6.67 -12.61 -10.84
C GLY A 256 5.60 -13.33 -10.01
N LEU A 257 4.84 -12.61 -9.18
CA LEU A 257 3.73 -13.18 -8.42
C LEU A 257 2.55 -13.55 -9.32
N TYR A 258 2.10 -12.62 -10.16
CA TYR A 258 0.90 -12.81 -10.96
C TYR A 258 1.13 -13.73 -12.16
N GLU A 259 2.31 -13.74 -12.76
CA GLU A 259 2.66 -14.67 -13.85
C GLU A 259 2.56 -16.15 -13.45
N TYR A 260 2.79 -16.44 -12.18
CA TYR A 260 2.70 -17.80 -11.62
C TYR A 260 1.51 -18.00 -10.66
N ALA A 261 0.61 -17.03 -10.53
CA ALA A 261 -0.51 -17.13 -9.60
C ALA A 261 -1.41 -18.33 -9.90
N LYS A 262 -1.70 -19.15 -8.88
CA LYS A 262 -2.64 -20.29 -8.97
C LYS A 262 -4.05 -19.97 -8.48
N VAL A 263 -4.22 -18.86 -7.79
CA VAL A 263 -5.48 -18.30 -7.32
C VAL A 263 -5.49 -16.80 -7.56
N ASP A 264 -6.65 -16.18 -7.58
CA ASP A 264 -6.79 -14.73 -7.66
C ASP A 264 -6.77 -14.11 -6.26
N PHE A 265 -5.96 -13.07 -6.08
CA PHE A 265 -5.76 -12.36 -4.80
C PHE A 265 -5.35 -10.91 -5.03
N ALA A 266 -5.61 -10.07 -4.03
CA ALA A 266 -5.07 -8.72 -3.99
C ALA A 266 -3.79 -8.67 -3.14
N VAL A 267 -2.88 -7.76 -3.46
CA VAL A 267 -1.64 -7.52 -2.72
C VAL A 267 -1.70 -6.19 -2.00
N ALA A 268 -1.54 -6.22 -0.69
CA ALA A 268 -1.34 -5.04 0.14
C ALA A 268 0.15 -4.82 0.38
N GLY A 269 0.72 -3.74 -0.14
CA GLY A 269 2.09 -3.34 0.16
C GLY A 269 2.22 -2.73 1.54
N GLY A 270 3.29 -3.06 2.25
CA GLY A 270 3.60 -2.50 3.55
C GLY A 270 3.94 -1.00 3.48
N LEU A 271 3.64 -0.28 4.56
CA LEU A 271 4.05 1.10 4.76
C LEU A 271 5.29 1.11 5.66
N LEU A 272 6.44 1.45 5.10
CA LEU A 272 7.67 1.73 5.83
C LEU A 272 7.70 3.20 6.23
N ASN A 273 8.23 3.47 7.43
CA ASN A 273 8.31 4.83 7.94
C ASN A 273 9.41 5.61 7.22
N LEU A 274 9.03 6.69 6.51
CA LEU A 274 9.96 7.52 5.74
C LEU A 274 11.07 8.18 6.60
N GLN A 275 10.77 8.49 7.87
CA GLN A 275 11.72 9.12 8.79
C GLN A 275 12.59 8.10 9.54
N LYS A 276 12.12 6.86 9.67
CA LYS A 276 12.82 5.73 10.29
C LYS A 276 12.76 4.54 9.33
N LYS A 277 13.56 4.59 8.27
CA LYS A 277 13.44 3.70 7.09
C LYS A 277 13.44 2.21 7.41
N HIS A 278 14.04 1.81 8.52
CA HIS A 278 14.06 0.43 8.99
C HIS A 278 12.78 -0.04 9.72
N MET A 279 11.82 0.85 9.94
CA MET A 279 10.59 0.52 10.65
C MET A 279 9.44 0.23 9.68
N LEU A 280 8.87 -0.96 9.77
CA LEU A 280 7.56 -1.25 9.17
C LEU A 280 6.47 -0.66 10.06
N TYR A 281 5.76 0.34 9.54
CA TYR A 281 4.68 1.00 10.27
C TYR A 281 3.41 0.16 10.27
N GLU A 282 3.00 -0.37 9.11
CA GLU A 282 1.88 -1.30 8.97
C GLU A 282 1.92 -2.06 7.64
N ALA A 283 1.20 -3.18 7.55
CA ALA A 283 1.02 -3.97 6.33
C ALA A 283 -0.45 -4.38 6.18
N GLY A 284 -1.33 -3.38 6.04
CA GLY A 284 -2.78 -3.55 6.06
C GLY A 284 -3.34 -3.67 7.48
N ALA A 285 -4.64 -3.85 7.62
CA ALA A 285 -5.29 -3.91 8.92
C ALA A 285 -6.55 -4.78 8.94
N LEU A 286 -7.04 -5.01 10.16
CA LEU A 286 -8.35 -5.59 10.44
C LEU A 286 -9.35 -4.48 10.78
N TYR A 287 -10.58 -4.63 10.31
CA TYR A 287 -11.68 -3.73 10.57
C TYR A 287 -12.55 -4.26 11.72
N ASN A 288 -12.56 -3.57 12.85
CA ASN A 288 -13.13 -4.06 14.11
C ASN A 288 -14.66 -3.90 14.18
N ALA A 289 -15.40 -4.37 13.18
CA ALA A 289 -16.86 -4.19 13.09
C ALA A 289 -17.62 -4.75 14.31
N HIS A 290 -17.14 -5.83 14.90
CA HIS A 290 -17.81 -6.51 16.02
C HIS A 290 -17.15 -6.29 17.38
N ALA A 291 -16.12 -5.43 17.46
CA ALA A 291 -15.46 -5.16 18.75
C ALA A 291 -16.39 -4.39 19.70
N LYS A 292 -16.41 -4.79 20.96
CA LYS A 292 -17.05 -3.99 22.02
C LYS A 292 -16.37 -2.61 22.08
N ASN A 293 -17.16 -1.56 22.18
CA ASN A 293 -16.68 -0.17 22.19
C ASN A 293 -15.90 0.21 20.91
N ARG A 294 -16.31 -0.32 19.76
CA ARG A 294 -15.76 0.03 18.46
C ARG A 294 -15.73 1.55 18.30
N GLY A 295 -14.55 2.10 18.03
CA GLY A 295 -14.39 3.49 17.60
C GLY A 295 -14.88 3.68 16.17
N PHE A 296 -15.01 4.94 15.73
CA PHE A 296 -15.25 5.30 14.33
C PHE A 296 -13.99 5.96 13.76
N GLY A 297 -13.83 5.89 12.45
CA GLY A 297 -12.64 6.39 11.78
C GLY A 297 -11.40 5.55 12.11
N PRO A 298 -10.25 6.18 12.42
CA PRO A 298 -9.02 5.43 12.70
C PRO A 298 -9.14 4.44 13.86
N GLY A 299 -10.04 4.70 14.83
CA GLY A 299 -10.29 3.79 15.95
C GLY A 299 -10.97 2.47 15.57
N ALA A 300 -11.50 2.36 14.35
CA ALA A 300 -12.09 1.13 13.83
C ALA A 300 -11.06 0.14 13.27
N LEU A 301 -9.80 0.52 13.13
CA LEU A 301 -8.75 -0.26 12.49
C LEU A 301 -7.74 -0.79 13.50
N THR A 302 -7.30 -2.03 13.30
CA THR A 302 -6.17 -2.62 13.99
C THR A 302 -5.08 -2.94 12.96
N PRO A 303 -4.04 -2.10 12.85
CA PRO A 303 -2.95 -2.32 11.91
C PRO A 303 -2.22 -3.65 12.18
N LEU A 304 -1.94 -4.39 11.11
CA LEU A 304 -1.07 -5.54 11.17
C LEU A 304 0.39 -5.08 11.20
N TYR A 305 1.20 -5.70 12.06
CA TYR A 305 2.64 -5.44 12.19
C TYR A 305 2.99 -3.99 12.56
N ASN A 306 2.28 -3.42 13.50
CA ASN A 306 2.54 -2.05 13.94
C ASN A 306 3.95 -1.86 14.52
N ASN A 307 4.74 -0.97 13.89
CA ASN A 307 6.07 -0.54 14.33
C ASN A 307 7.09 -1.68 14.55
N ILE A 308 7.33 -2.51 13.53
CA ILE A 308 8.35 -3.57 13.56
C ILE A 308 9.69 -3.04 13.07
N ASP A 309 10.77 -3.27 13.84
CA ASP A 309 12.16 -3.03 13.40
C ASP A 309 12.60 -4.19 12.49
N LEU A 310 12.81 -3.88 11.20
CA LEU A 310 13.15 -4.86 10.18
C LEU A 310 14.67 -5.18 10.10
N ARG A 311 15.51 -4.54 10.90
CA ARG A 311 16.93 -4.88 11.04
C ARG A 311 17.13 -6.15 11.84
N ASP A 312 16.21 -6.43 12.76
CA ASP A 312 16.20 -7.68 13.51
C ASP A 312 15.64 -8.82 12.64
N THR A 313 16.48 -9.80 12.35
CA THR A 313 16.09 -10.97 11.55
C THR A 313 14.99 -11.82 12.19
N ASN A 314 14.87 -11.80 13.52
CA ASN A 314 13.75 -12.46 14.22
C ASN A 314 12.41 -11.76 13.93
N SER A 315 12.44 -10.43 13.74
CA SER A 315 11.26 -9.67 13.33
C SER A 315 10.80 -10.05 11.92
N LEU A 316 11.71 -10.44 11.01
CA LEU A 316 11.35 -10.93 9.68
C LEU A 316 10.56 -12.25 9.73
N ASN A 317 10.78 -13.08 10.74
CA ASN A 317 10.03 -14.33 10.91
C ASN A 317 8.59 -14.06 11.36
N ARG A 318 8.32 -12.95 12.05
CA ARG A 318 6.95 -12.53 12.36
C ARG A 318 6.14 -12.22 11.11
N LEU A 319 6.80 -11.76 10.04
CA LEU A 319 6.16 -11.46 8.75
C LEU A 319 5.76 -12.72 7.97
N LEU A 320 6.25 -13.91 8.36
CA LEU A 320 5.85 -15.18 7.75
C LEU A 320 4.44 -15.60 8.14
N LYS A 321 3.92 -15.08 9.26
CA LYS A 321 2.55 -15.32 9.66
C LYS A 321 1.61 -14.46 8.81
N GLU A 322 0.84 -15.12 7.97
CA GLU A 322 -0.19 -14.46 7.20
C GLU A 322 -1.44 -14.23 8.03
N GLU A 323 -1.98 -13.02 7.96
CA GLU A 323 -3.29 -12.67 8.53
C GLU A 323 -4.28 -12.41 7.39
N ASN A 324 -5.54 -12.77 7.60
CA ASN A 324 -6.61 -12.49 6.65
C ASN A 324 -7.07 -11.03 6.81
N LEU A 325 -6.47 -10.15 6.04
CA LEU A 325 -6.71 -8.71 6.11
C LEU A 325 -8.11 -8.32 5.66
N ASP A 326 -8.62 -7.22 6.20
CA ASP A 326 -9.84 -6.57 5.77
C ASP A 326 -9.57 -5.46 4.75
N TYR A 327 -8.35 -4.89 4.74
CA TYR A 327 -7.93 -3.92 3.73
C TYR A 327 -6.40 -3.81 3.61
N GLY A 328 -5.95 -3.20 2.49
CA GLY A 328 -4.61 -2.66 2.28
C GLY A 328 -4.70 -1.24 1.76
N GLY A 329 -3.79 -0.36 2.20
CA GLY A 329 -3.84 1.05 1.81
C GLY A 329 -3.48 1.28 0.35
N PHE A 330 -4.11 2.26 -0.28
CA PHE A 330 -3.89 2.59 -1.69
C PHE A 330 -2.51 3.23 -1.96
N TRP A 331 -1.65 3.37 -0.95
CA TRP A 331 -0.24 3.75 -1.15
C TRP A 331 0.56 2.72 -1.97
N PHE A 332 0.17 1.42 -1.94
CA PHE A 332 0.64 0.36 -2.82
C PHE A 332 -0.33 -0.82 -2.75
N PHE A 333 -1.33 -0.83 -3.61
CA PHE A 333 -2.37 -1.84 -3.58
C PHE A 333 -2.66 -2.38 -4.98
N SER A 334 -2.46 -3.70 -5.18
CA SER A 334 -2.56 -4.34 -6.49
C SER A 334 -3.61 -5.46 -6.51
N PHE A 335 -4.32 -5.59 -7.63
CA PHE A 335 -5.40 -6.56 -7.83
C PHE A 335 -5.66 -6.83 -9.31
N SER A 336 -6.39 -7.92 -9.60
CA SER A 336 -6.73 -8.32 -10.97
C SER A 336 -7.88 -7.48 -11.56
N LYS A 337 -7.98 -7.49 -12.88
CA LYS A 337 -9.10 -6.91 -13.62
C LYS A 337 -10.41 -7.63 -13.29
N GLU A 338 -10.37 -8.95 -13.23
CA GLU A 338 -11.52 -9.80 -12.88
C GLU A 338 -12.08 -9.41 -11.51
N LEU A 339 -11.22 -9.09 -10.55
CA LEU A 339 -11.65 -8.65 -9.24
C LEU A 339 -12.41 -7.31 -9.31
N VAL A 340 -11.89 -6.32 -10.04
CA VAL A 340 -12.60 -5.03 -10.22
C VAL A 340 -13.94 -5.21 -10.97
N GLU A 341 -13.99 -6.07 -11.95
CA GLU A 341 -15.23 -6.38 -12.66
C GLU A 341 -16.29 -6.99 -11.72
N GLN A 342 -15.84 -7.78 -10.73
CA GLN A 342 -16.71 -8.40 -9.72
C GLN A 342 -17.18 -7.38 -8.66
N ILE A 343 -16.24 -6.67 -8.03
CA ILE A 343 -16.54 -5.81 -6.87
C ILE A 343 -16.83 -4.36 -7.24
N LYS A 344 -16.58 -3.96 -8.49
CA LYS A 344 -16.72 -2.60 -9.04
C LYS A 344 -15.71 -1.61 -8.49
N LEU A 345 -15.85 -0.33 -8.83
CA LEU A 345 -14.94 0.76 -8.51
C LEU A 345 -15.05 1.22 -7.05
N PRO A 346 -14.06 1.94 -6.49
CA PRO A 346 -14.16 2.53 -5.15
C PRO A 346 -15.38 3.44 -4.98
N LEU A 347 -15.82 3.69 -3.75
CA LEU A 347 -16.89 4.65 -3.44
C LEU A 347 -16.38 6.09 -3.50
N PRO A 348 -17.25 7.09 -3.80
CA PRO A 348 -16.88 8.50 -3.91
C PRO A 348 -16.70 9.15 -2.52
N PHE A 349 -15.81 8.61 -1.73
CA PHE A 349 -15.58 9.05 -0.35
C PHE A 349 -14.70 10.29 -0.22
N PHE A 350 -14.12 10.74 -1.32
CA PHE A 350 -13.11 11.79 -1.43
C PHE A 350 -11.76 11.33 -0.91
N ILE A 351 -11.59 11.11 0.39
CA ILE A 351 -10.42 10.52 1.05
C ILE A 351 -10.85 9.74 2.29
N LYS A 352 -9.99 8.85 2.75
CA LYS A 352 -10.13 8.03 3.97
C LYS A 352 -11.28 7.03 3.90
N ILE A 353 -11.00 5.83 4.35
CA ILE A 353 -11.95 4.70 4.39
C ILE A 353 -12.35 4.17 2.99
N ASP A 354 -11.94 4.80 1.91
CA ASP A 354 -12.15 4.33 0.54
C ASP A 354 -11.41 3.02 0.26
N ASP A 355 -10.18 2.90 0.72
CA ASP A 355 -9.36 1.68 0.71
C ASP A 355 -9.93 0.59 1.62
N VAL A 356 -10.41 0.97 2.80
CA VAL A 356 -11.05 0.05 3.75
C VAL A 356 -12.34 -0.53 3.16
N GLU A 357 -13.22 0.31 2.64
CA GLU A 357 -14.50 -0.13 2.05
C GLU A 357 -14.26 -1.02 0.83
N PHE A 358 -13.29 -0.67 -0.01
CA PHE A 358 -12.90 -1.47 -1.17
C PHE A 358 -12.34 -2.84 -0.74
N GLY A 359 -11.50 -2.87 0.30
CA GLY A 359 -10.97 -4.11 0.89
C GLY A 359 -12.06 -5.03 1.45
N LEU A 360 -13.05 -4.47 2.14
CA LEU A 360 -14.19 -5.24 2.65
C LEU A 360 -14.98 -5.92 1.52
N ARG A 361 -15.17 -5.25 0.37
CA ARG A 361 -15.79 -5.89 -0.82
C ARG A 361 -14.94 -7.00 -1.40
N ILE A 362 -13.60 -6.86 -1.41
CA ILE A 362 -12.69 -7.95 -1.82
C ILE A 362 -12.89 -9.16 -0.93
N LYS A 363 -12.88 -8.96 0.38
CA LYS A 363 -13.10 -10.04 1.35
C LYS A 363 -14.47 -10.70 1.19
N GLU A 364 -15.53 -9.92 1.01
CA GLU A 364 -16.89 -10.41 0.76
C GLU A 364 -17.01 -11.21 -0.55
N SER A 365 -16.16 -10.93 -1.55
CA SER A 365 -16.06 -11.70 -2.78
C SER A 365 -15.38 -13.07 -2.62
N GLY A 366 -14.86 -13.38 -1.41
CA GLY A 366 -14.14 -14.60 -1.10
C GLY A 366 -12.67 -14.59 -1.53
N LYS A 367 -12.12 -13.43 -1.88
CA LYS A 367 -10.70 -13.27 -2.25
C LYS A 367 -9.87 -12.78 -1.06
N ASN A 368 -8.60 -13.17 -1.06
CA ASN A 368 -7.66 -12.75 -0.02
C ASN A 368 -6.99 -11.43 -0.38
N ILE A 369 -6.72 -10.62 0.66
CA ILE A 369 -5.80 -9.49 0.61
C ILE A 369 -4.53 -9.93 1.31
N VAL A 370 -3.43 -10.01 0.57
CA VAL A 370 -2.17 -10.61 1.02
C VAL A 370 -1.16 -9.51 1.36
N PRO A 371 -0.71 -9.43 2.62
CA PRO A 371 0.39 -8.55 3.01
C PRO A 371 1.72 -9.18 2.61
N PHE A 372 2.06 -9.12 1.32
CA PHE A 372 3.18 -9.86 0.77
C PHE A 372 4.52 -9.18 1.11
N PRO A 373 5.33 -9.69 2.05
CA PRO A 373 6.70 -9.19 2.22
C PRO A 373 7.57 -9.61 1.02
N PRO A 374 8.43 -8.78 0.49
CA PRO A 374 8.85 -7.44 0.85
C PRO A 374 8.24 -6.34 -0.03
N LEU A 375 6.98 -6.46 -0.42
CA LEU A 375 6.33 -5.41 -1.20
C LEU A 375 5.95 -4.26 -0.26
N ALA A 376 6.68 -3.16 -0.32
CA ALA A 376 6.47 -2.01 0.55
C ALA A 376 6.97 -0.70 -0.07
N VAL A 377 6.46 0.40 0.44
CA VAL A 377 6.90 1.75 0.10
C VAL A 377 7.18 2.54 1.38
N TRP A 378 8.13 3.46 1.33
CA TRP A 378 8.32 4.43 2.41
C TRP A 378 7.34 5.58 2.25
N HIS A 379 6.64 5.87 3.30
CA HIS A 379 5.67 6.96 3.34
C HIS A 379 5.68 7.61 4.73
N LEU A 380 5.25 8.86 4.82
CA LEU A 380 5.09 9.53 6.10
C LEU A 380 3.87 8.95 6.83
N PRO A 381 4.02 8.36 8.03
CA PRO A 381 2.91 7.76 8.76
C PRO A 381 1.77 8.76 9.01
N ALA A 382 0.54 8.29 8.96
CA ALA A 382 -0.66 9.11 9.20
C ALA A 382 -0.64 9.81 10.57
N SER A 383 -0.04 9.18 11.59
CA SER A 383 0.14 9.75 12.93
C SER A 383 1.02 11.00 12.98
N ALA A 384 1.85 11.24 11.96
CA ALA A 384 2.66 12.45 11.85
C ALA A 384 1.86 13.66 11.31
N LYS A 385 0.64 13.45 10.82
CA LYS A 385 -0.24 14.47 10.25
C LYS A 385 -1.46 14.59 11.17
N ASN A 386 -1.48 15.57 12.08
CA ASN A 386 -2.69 15.85 12.89
C ASN A 386 -3.51 16.96 12.21
N ILE A 387 -4.32 16.57 11.22
CA ILE A 387 -5.11 17.51 10.42
C ILE A 387 -6.58 17.37 10.80
N ASN A 388 -7.16 18.40 11.42
CA ASN A 388 -8.50 18.36 11.99
C ASN A 388 -9.61 18.06 10.97
N TRP A 389 -9.53 18.61 9.75
CA TRP A 389 -10.55 18.39 8.70
C TRP A 389 -10.60 16.93 8.21
N GLU A 390 -9.53 16.14 8.35
CA GLU A 390 -9.55 14.71 8.00
C GLU A 390 -10.53 13.90 8.84
N ASN A 391 -10.77 14.31 10.09
CA ASN A 391 -11.73 13.66 10.99
C ASN A 391 -13.15 13.65 10.41
N TYR A 392 -13.52 14.67 9.63
CA TYR A 392 -14.80 14.70 8.94
C TYR A 392 -14.96 13.47 8.02
N TYR A 393 -13.98 13.25 7.17
CA TYR A 393 -14.01 12.15 6.21
C TYR A 393 -13.91 10.79 6.90
N TYR A 394 -13.03 10.67 7.90
CA TYR A 394 -12.93 9.44 8.68
C TYR A 394 -14.26 9.02 9.29
N VAL A 395 -14.97 9.95 9.93
CA VAL A 395 -16.22 9.62 10.64
C VAL A 395 -17.36 9.37 9.67
N ARG A 396 -17.60 10.29 8.72
CA ARG A 396 -18.69 10.14 7.74
C ARG A 396 -18.53 8.86 6.92
N ASN A 397 -17.34 8.62 6.40
CA ASN A 397 -17.09 7.48 5.52
C ASN A 397 -17.08 6.15 6.27
N ASP A 398 -16.57 6.14 7.51
CA ASP A 398 -16.60 4.93 8.33
C ASP A 398 -18.03 4.54 8.74
N LEU A 399 -18.88 5.51 9.06
CA LEU A 399 -20.30 5.28 9.30
C LEU A 399 -21.00 4.72 8.04
N ALA A 400 -20.65 5.26 6.86
CA ALA A 400 -21.19 4.80 5.59
C ALA A 400 -20.70 3.37 5.25
N ALA A 401 -19.39 3.09 5.35
CA ALA A 401 -18.84 1.76 5.16
C ALA A 401 -19.44 0.74 6.13
N TYR A 402 -19.59 1.13 7.39
CA TYR A 402 -20.23 0.28 8.41
C TYR A 402 -21.71 0.00 8.10
N ALA A 403 -22.44 0.99 7.56
CA ALA A 403 -23.82 0.79 7.13
C ALA A 403 -23.95 -0.13 5.90
N ILE A 404 -22.98 -0.08 4.99
CA ILE A 404 -22.98 -0.88 3.77
C ILE A 404 -22.71 -2.37 4.09
N HIS A 405 -21.71 -2.65 4.89
CA HIS A 405 -21.22 -4.02 5.14
C HIS A 405 -21.84 -4.66 6.37
N TYR A 406 -22.25 -3.85 7.36
CA TYR A 406 -22.76 -4.30 8.65
C TYR A 406 -24.05 -3.57 8.98
N SER A 407 -24.59 -3.77 10.17
CA SER A 407 -25.78 -3.07 10.64
C SER A 407 -25.41 -2.23 11.85
N PRO A 408 -25.05 -0.95 11.67
CA PRO A 408 -24.60 -0.11 12.78
C PRO A 408 -25.72 0.10 13.81
N GLY A 409 -25.40 -0.15 15.08
CA GLY A 409 -26.26 0.21 16.19
C GLY A 409 -26.31 1.73 16.36
N TYR A 410 -27.52 2.31 16.41
CA TYR A 410 -27.66 3.74 16.66
C TYR A 410 -27.00 4.18 17.97
N ILE A 411 -27.25 3.44 19.05
CA ILE A 411 -26.71 3.75 20.39
C ILE A 411 -25.18 3.74 20.38
N ASP A 412 -24.56 2.76 19.72
CA ASP A 412 -23.10 2.67 19.67
C ASP A 412 -22.48 3.86 18.93
N ALA A 413 -23.05 4.23 17.79
CA ALA A 413 -22.61 5.38 16.99
C ALA A 413 -22.76 6.69 17.79
N VAL A 414 -23.94 6.94 18.35
CA VAL A 414 -24.20 8.17 19.12
C VAL A 414 -23.34 8.23 20.37
N THR A 415 -23.19 7.14 21.11
CA THR A 415 -22.34 7.11 22.30
C THR A 415 -20.90 7.46 21.97
N HIS A 416 -20.35 6.89 20.90
CA HIS A 416 -18.98 7.19 20.49
C HIS A 416 -18.81 8.67 20.10
N ILE A 417 -19.67 9.19 19.23
CA ILE A 417 -19.60 10.60 18.80
C ILE A 417 -19.83 11.55 19.98
N THR A 418 -20.78 11.25 20.88
CA THR A 418 -21.00 12.03 22.10
C THR A 418 -19.74 12.12 22.95
N LYS A 419 -19.05 11.00 23.15
CA LYS A 419 -17.79 10.97 23.89
C LYS A 419 -16.76 11.92 23.26
N VAL A 420 -16.54 11.82 21.94
CA VAL A 420 -15.55 12.65 21.25
C VAL A 420 -15.95 14.13 21.27
N VAL A 421 -17.23 14.46 21.10
CA VAL A 421 -17.73 15.85 21.19
C VAL A 421 -17.48 16.41 22.59
N ILE A 422 -17.83 15.67 23.64
CA ILE A 422 -17.63 16.13 25.04
C ILE A 422 -16.14 16.29 25.33
N GLU A 423 -15.29 15.32 24.92
CA GLU A 423 -13.83 15.42 25.11
C GLU A 423 -13.23 16.64 24.39
N SER A 424 -13.72 16.94 23.18
CA SER A 424 -13.27 18.11 22.42
C SER A 424 -13.70 19.41 23.09
N LEU A 425 -14.96 19.49 23.53
CA LEU A 425 -15.48 20.66 24.26
C LEU A 425 -14.74 20.89 25.60
N ALA A 426 -14.42 19.82 26.34
CA ALA A 426 -13.65 19.89 27.57
C ALA A 426 -12.22 20.38 27.37
N LYS A 427 -11.65 20.18 26.17
CA LYS A 427 -10.33 20.67 25.75
C LYS A 427 -10.38 22.03 25.05
N PHE A 428 -11.56 22.64 24.95
CA PHE A 428 -11.81 23.87 24.18
C PHE A 428 -11.48 23.73 22.67
N ASP A 429 -11.43 22.51 22.15
CA ASP A 429 -11.24 22.21 20.73
C ASP A 429 -12.60 22.21 20.02
N TYR A 430 -13.15 23.40 19.83
CA TYR A 430 -14.47 23.60 19.23
C TYR A 430 -14.51 23.23 17.76
N ASP A 431 -13.41 23.44 17.04
CA ASP A 431 -13.26 23.06 15.63
C ASP A 431 -13.39 21.55 15.45
N ARG A 432 -12.74 20.78 16.31
CA ARG A 432 -12.86 19.32 16.31
C ARG A 432 -14.28 18.88 16.64
N ALA A 433 -14.91 19.43 17.69
CA ALA A 433 -16.29 19.10 18.04
C ALA A 433 -17.25 19.36 16.87
N GLN A 434 -17.10 20.51 16.20
CA GLN A 434 -17.92 20.90 15.06
C GLN A 434 -17.76 19.95 13.88
N VAL A 435 -16.54 19.56 13.56
CA VAL A 435 -16.21 18.63 12.45
C VAL A 435 -16.86 17.26 12.67
N PHE A 436 -16.86 16.74 13.91
CA PHE A 436 -17.52 15.47 14.24
C PHE A 436 -19.03 15.54 14.12
N ILE A 437 -19.65 16.64 14.59
CA ILE A 437 -21.10 16.87 14.48
C ILE A 437 -21.51 16.95 13.01
N GLU A 438 -20.77 17.71 12.18
CA GLU A 438 -21.02 17.83 10.74
C GLU A 438 -20.92 16.49 10.03
N ALA A 439 -19.86 15.71 10.32
CA ALA A 439 -19.67 14.38 9.71
C ALA A 439 -20.84 13.43 10.00
N PHE A 440 -21.32 13.42 11.23
CA PHE A 440 -22.47 12.60 11.63
C PHE A 440 -23.77 13.11 10.98
N GLU A 441 -23.99 14.42 10.97
CA GLU A 441 -25.17 15.02 10.33
C GLU A 441 -25.21 14.72 8.83
N ASP A 442 -24.06 14.84 8.12
CA ASP A 442 -23.97 14.55 6.70
C ASP A 442 -24.16 13.07 6.38
N TYR A 443 -23.67 12.16 7.23
CA TYR A 443 -24.00 10.74 7.12
C TYR A 443 -25.53 10.51 7.17
N THR A 444 -26.24 11.21 8.06
CA THR A 444 -27.70 11.05 8.21
C THR A 444 -28.51 11.63 7.07
N LYS A 445 -27.93 12.50 6.22
CA LYS A 445 -28.54 12.96 4.96
C LYS A 445 -28.58 11.86 3.90
N GLY A 446 -27.85 10.75 4.11
CA GLY A 446 -27.82 9.60 3.23
C GLY A 446 -26.92 9.79 1.99
N PRO A 447 -26.84 8.77 1.11
CA PRO A 447 -25.93 8.76 -0.04
C PRO A 447 -26.24 9.83 -1.09
N GLU A 448 -27.48 10.26 -1.21
CA GLU A 448 -27.89 11.32 -2.14
C GLU A 448 -27.17 12.66 -1.88
N PHE A 449 -26.73 12.88 -0.64
CA PHE A 449 -25.90 14.02 -0.31
C PHE A 449 -24.58 13.98 -1.07
N ILE A 450 -23.84 12.85 -0.99
CA ILE A 450 -22.54 12.71 -1.69
C ILE A 450 -22.71 12.82 -3.22
N LYS A 451 -23.76 12.22 -3.77
CA LYS A 451 -24.02 12.26 -5.22
C LYS A 451 -24.20 13.68 -5.78
N LYS A 452 -24.75 14.59 -4.98
CA LYS A 452 -25.10 15.96 -5.38
C LYS A 452 -24.03 17.01 -5.09
N VAL A 453 -23.12 16.69 -4.18
CA VAL A 453 -22.11 17.65 -3.72
C VAL A 453 -20.97 17.75 -4.73
N ASP A 454 -20.60 18.98 -5.10
CA ASP A 454 -19.36 19.23 -5.84
C ASP A 454 -18.16 19.02 -4.92
N PRO A 455 -17.26 18.03 -5.23
CA PRO A 455 -16.22 17.62 -4.29
C PRO A 455 -15.20 18.74 -3.97
N GLU A 456 -14.83 19.58 -4.95
CA GLU A 456 -13.84 20.65 -4.75
C GLU A 456 -14.40 21.75 -3.83
N THR A 457 -15.63 22.19 -4.10
CA THR A 457 -16.31 23.23 -3.30
C THR A 457 -16.57 22.74 -1.88
N PHE A 458 -17.02 21.50 -1.77
CA PHE A 458 -17.34 20.92 -0.47
C PHE A 458 -16.10 20.69 0.39
N HIS A 459 -15.01 20.20 -0.20
CA HIS A 459 -13.74 20.07 0.53
C HIS A 459 -13.25 21.42 1.05
N SER A 460 -13.36 22.46 0.24
CA SER A 460 -13.02 23.83 0.65
C SER A 460 -13.88 24.32 1.83
N TYR A 461 -15.16 23.93 1.85
CA TYR A 461 -16.05 24.20 2.99
C TYR A 461 -15.58 23.47 4.25
N ILE A 462 -15.26 22.19 4.19
CA ILE A 462 -14.78 21.41 5.34
C ILE A 462 -13.47 21.95 5.90
N ILE A 463 -12.54 22.39 5.04
CA ILE A 463 -11.30 23.05 5.49
C ILE A 463 -11.62 24.33 6.28
N LYS A 464 -12.55 25.16 5.80
CA LYS A 464 -12.96 26.38 6.50
C LYS A 464 -13.65 26.06 7.83
N LEU A 465 -14.52 25.06 7.83
CA LEU A 465 -15.24 24.59 9.02
C LEU A 465 -14.25 24.15 10.11
N SER A 466 -13.20 23.42 9.76
CA SER A 466 -12.22 22.88 10.71
C SER A 466 -11.28 23.93 11.32
N LYS A 467 -11.44 25.21 10.97
CA LYS A 467 -10.64 26.35 11.45
C LYS A 467 -11.53 27.54 11.81
N SER A 468 -12.82 27.32 12.02
CA SER A 468 -13.77 28.42 12.18
C SER A 468 -13.62 29.14 13.53
N TYR A 469 -13.14 28.46 14.56
CA TYR A 469 -12.86 29.00 15.88
C TYR A 469 -11.42 29.48 16.07
N ASP A 470 -10.45 28.88 15.41
CA ASP A 470 -9.03 29.29 15.46
C ASP A 470 -8.80 30.75 15.03
N ASN A 471 -9.65 31.26 14.13
CA ASN A 471 -9.52 32.61 13.57
C ASN A 471 -10.37 33.67 14.27
N GLN A 472 -11.07 33.33 15.37
CA GLN A 472 -11.88 34.28 16.09
C GLN A 472 -11.03 35.02 17.14
N LYS A 473 -11.01 36.38 17.07
CA LYS A 473 -10.32 37.24 18.07
C LYS A 473 -10.96 37.16 19.47
N GLU A 474 -12.25 36.86 19.55
CA GLU A 474 -13.00 36.57 20.78
C GLU A 474 -13.82 35.31 20.57
N ILE A 475 -13.54 34.28 21.36
CA ILE A 475 -14.36 33.05 21.35
C ILE A 475 -15.70 33.38 22.00
N ASP A 476 -16.80 33.11 21.30
CA ASP A 476 -18.15 33.20 21.87
C ASP A 476 -18.21 32.34 23.15
N LYS A 477 -18.42 32.98 24.29
CA LYS A 477 -18.51 32.31 25.61
C LYS A 477 -19.56 31.20 25.66
N LEU A 478 -20.48 31.19 24.70
CA LEU A 478 -21.54 30.18 24.57
C LEU A 478 -21.24 29.15 23.45
N ALA A 479 -20.08 29.22 22.78
CA ALA A 479 -19.77 28.34 21.66
C ALA A 479 -19.90 26.85 22.01
N GLY A 480 -19.35 26.44 23.16
CA GLY A 480 -19.46 25.06 23.62
C GLY A 480 -20.91 24.62 23.89
N VAL A 481 -21.73 25.50 24.47
CA VAL A 481 -23.15 25.22 24.72
C VAL A 481 -23.94 25.13 23.42
N LYS A 482 -23.66 26.00 22.45
CA LYS A 482 -24.30 25.96 21.11
C LYS A 482 -23.96 24.66 20.37
N LEU A 483 -22.70 24.23 20.40
CA LEU A 483 -22.27 22.97 19.78
C LEU A 483 -22.90 21.76 20.47
N LEU A 484 -22.95 21.75 21.80
CA LEU A 484 -23.58 20.67 22.55
C LEU A 484 -25.09 20.57 22.25
N ASN A 485 -25.79 21.69 22.20
CA ASN A 485 -27.20 21.73 21.82
C ASN A 485 -27.42 21.28 20.37
N ARG A 486 -26.54 21.71 19.43
CA ARG A 486 -26.57 21.22 18.05
C ARG A 486 -26.43 19.69 18.02
N TRP A 487 -25.44 19.14 18.74
CA TRP A 487 -25.22 17.71 18.80
C TRP A 487 -26.46 16.94 19.29
N PHE A 488 -27.06 17.35 20.42
CA PHE A 488 -28.25 16.68 20.95
C PHE A 488 -29.45 16.74 20.00
N ASN A 489 -29.64 17.85 19.29
CA ASN A 489 -30.69 17.97 18.29
C ASN A 489 -30.46 17.05 17.08
N VAL A 490 -29.22 16.98 16.59
CA VAL A 490 -28.82 16.08 15.48
C VAL A 490 -28.99 14.62 15.88
N ALA A 491 -28.52 14.24 17.08
CA ALA A 491 -28.64 12.88 17.58
C ALA A 491 -30.14 12.50 17.76
N ALA A 492 -30.94 13.31 18.38
CA ALA A 492 -32.36 13.03 18.57
C ALA A 492 -33.13 12.85 17.26
N LYS A 493 -32.89 13.71 16.28
CA LYS A 493 -33.50 13.61 14.95
C LYS A 493 -33.08 12.33 14.24
N SER A 494 -31.80 11.98 14.29
CA SER A 494 -31.24 10.81 13.62
C SER A 494 -31.78 9.48 14.13
N SER A 495 -32.25 9.42 15.39
CA SER A 495 -32.80 8.19 15.98
C SER A 495 -33.98 7.63 15.21
N ILE A 496 -34.79 8.49 14.62
CA ILE A 496 -36.01 8.13 13.88
C ILE A 496 -35.67 7.52 12.51
N GLU A 497 -34.65 8.06 11.86
CA GLU A 497 -34.30 7.73 10.46
C GLU A 497 -33.16 6.75 10.34
N TRP A 498 -32.46 6.38 11.43
CA TRP A 498 -31.20 5.63 11.43
C TRP A 498 -31.24 4.35 10.58
N SER A 499 -32.25 3.51 10.80
CA SER A 499 -32.39 2.25 10.05
C SER A 499 -32.67 2.48 8.56
N SER A 500 -33.43 3.53 8.23
CA SER A 500 -33.71 3.91 6.84
C SER A 500 -32.47 4.41 6.15
N VAL A 501 -31.69 5.29 6.78
CA VAL A 501 -30.43 5.84 6.25
C VAL A 501 -29.42 4.71 6.00
N SER A 502 -29.25 3.79 6.94
CA SER A 502 -28.34 2.65 6.76
C SER A 502 -28.73 1.78 5.56
N LYS A 503 -30.03 1.53 5.35
CA LYS A 503 -30.52 0.81 4.16
C LYS A 503 -30.28 1.59 2.87
N GLN A 504 -30.44 2.91 2.89
CA GLN A 504 -30.16 3.77 1.74
C GLN A 504 -28.69 3.68 1.32
N TRP A 505 -27.74 3.75 2.27
CA TRP A 505 -26.31 3.59 2.00
C TRP A 505 -26.01 2.24 1.35
N LYS A 506 -26.53 1.16 1.91
CA LYS A 506 -26.34 -0.20 1.37
C LYS A 506 -26.91 -0.34 -0.05
N SER A 507 -28.09 0.23 -0.31
CA SER A 507 -28.72 0.20 -1.64
C SER A 507 -27.95 1.02 -2.66
N ALA A 508 -27.51 2.24 -2.29
CA ALA A 508 -26.84 3.16 -3.20
C ALA A 508 -25.40 2.76 -3.53
N ALA A 509 -24.72 1.97 -2.69
CA ALA A 509 -23.34 1.55 -2.91
C ALA A 509 -23.15 0.91 -4.29
N LYS A 510 -24.06 0.04 -4.71
CA LYS A 510 -24.00 -0.63 -6.03
C LYS A 510 -24.04 0.35 -7.21
N GLU A 511 -24.82 1.41 -7.12
CA GLU A 511 -24.89 2.46 -8.13
C GLU A 511 -23.61 3.32 -8.11
N MET A 512 -23.21 3.79 -6.91
CA MET A 512 -22.06 4.69 -6.73
C MET A 512 -20.71 4.05 -7.06
N THR A 513 -20.63 2.74 -7.17
CA THR A 513 -19.42 2.01 -7.60
C THR A 513 -19.42 1.70 -9.10
N SER A 514 -20.47 2.06 -9.85
CA SER A 514 -20.54 1.82 -11.28
C SER A 514 -19.68 2.79 -12.09
N THR A 515 -19.18 2.34 -13.24
CA THR A 515 -18.44 3.19 -14.19
C THR A 515 -19.29 4.37 -14.65
N ILE A 516 -20.59 4.14 -14.92
CA ILE A 516 -21.52 5.20 -15.36
C ILE A 516 -21.62 6.31 -14.31
N PHE A 517 -21.79 5.94 -13.04
CA PHE A 517 -21.82 6.92 -11.96
C PHE A 517 -20.51 7.74 -11.93
N TRP A 518 -19.36 7.09 -11.97
CA TRP A 518 -18.08 7.76 -11.90
C TRP A 518 -17.80 8.67 -13.12
N GLN A 519 -18.20 8.27 -14.33
CA GLN A 519 -18.11 9.11 -15.51
C GLN A 519 -18.91 10.43 -15.33
N GLN A 520 -20.11 10.34 -14.77
CA GLN A 520 -20.93 11.51 -14.45
C GLN A 520 -20.33 12.35 -13.30
N TYR A 521 -19.93 11.71 -12.21
CA TYR A 521 -19.39 12.36 -11.02
C TYR A 521 -18.09 13.11 -11.30
N LEU A 522 -17.20 12.54 -12.11
CA LEU A 522 -15.95 13.16 -12.54
C LEU A 522 -16.14 14.08 -13.77
N ARG A 523 -17.36 14.25 -14.25
CA ARG A 523 -17.69 15.10 -15.42
C ARG A 523 -16.93 14.72 -16.69
N LEU A 524 -16.72 13.42 -16.90
CA LEU A 524 -16.07 12.91 -18.10
C LEU A 524 -17.01 13.09 -19.29
N LYS A 525 -16.49 13.58 -20.41
CA LYS A 525 -17.23 13.60 -21.66
C LYS A 525 -17.29 12.17 -22.21
N ASN A 526 -18.48 11.72 -22.57
CA ASN A 526 -18.68 10.46 -23.30
C ASN A 526 -18.03 10.52 -24.68
#